data_004cdf785e3e68c9a685b14e32f6476c
#
_entry.id   004cdf785e3e68c9a685b14e32f6476c
#
_cell.length_a   1.000
_cell.length_b   1.000
_cell.length_c   1.000
_cell.angle_alpha   90.00
_cell.angle_beta   90.00
_cell.angle_gamma   90.00
#
_symmetry.space_group_name_H-M   'P 1'
#
loop_
_entity.id
_entity.type
_entity.pdbx_description
1 polymer ?
#
loop_
_entity_poly.entity_id
_entity_poly.type
_entity_poly.pdbx_seq_one_letter_code
_entity_poly.pdbx_strand_id
1 'polypeptide(L)'
;AGVLLAISSELPLSGYIHILLLAFVWRVCAKGAEQTLVRLFNQGLIFGLGYFIVALWWIYISLHDVGGMSALLSSFAVFALAGLMAIYVGLAFVCGLLITNPLWRGLALPSAWVMAEYLRGQLFTGFPWMGLAESQVHGPFIQIAPYLGGLACTFLVVWASWQISLLKIGNVLAV
;
A
#
# COMPACT_ATOMS: atom_id res chain seq x y z
N ALA A 1 -3.03 10.41 0.76
CA ALA A 1 -2.37 9.51 -0.19
C ALA A 1 -3.09 8.16 -0.24
N GLY A 2 -3.34 7.46 0.90
CA GLY A 2 -4.03 6.15 0.91
C GLY A 2 -5.39 6.16 0.21
N VAL A 3 -6.24 7.13 0.54
CA VAL A 3 -7.55 7.34 -0.12
C VAL A 3 -7.40 7.51 -1.64
N LEU A 4 -6.43 8.33 -2.08
CA LEU A 4 -6.17 8.54 -3.52
C LEU A 4 -5.71 7.26 -4.22
N LEU A 5 -4.92 6.44 -3.52
CA LEU A 5 -4.50 5.14 -4.04
C LEU A 5 -5.71 4.22 -4.26
N ALA A 6 -6.62 4.14 -3.28
CA ALA A 6 -7.82 3.33 -3.40
C ALA A 6 -8.74 3.78 -4.54
N ILE A 7 -9.01 5.09 -4.65
CA ILE A 7 -9.85 5.64 -5.71
C ILE A 7 -9.22 5.41 -7.10
N SER A 8 -7.89 5.51 -7.20
CA SER A 8 -7.20 5.32 -8.47
C SER A 8 -7.14 3.86 -8.94
N SER A 9 -7.48 2.89 -8.10
CA SER A 9 -7.49 1.47 -8.48
C SER A 9 -8.45 1.14 -9.62
N GLU A 10 -9.52 1.90 -9.75
CA GLU A 10 -10.54 1.74 -10.81
C GLU A 10 -10.15 2.42 -12.15
N LEU A 11 -9.04 3.15 -12.19
CA LEU A 11 -8.64 3.90 -13.38
C LEU A 11 -7.83 3.05 -14.37
N PRO A 12 -7.94 3.31 -15.70
CA PRO A 12 -7.21 2.56 -16.72
C PRO A 12 -5.68 2.58 -16.60
N LEU A 13 -5.12 3.53 -15.85
CA LEU A 13 -3.68 3.68 -15.62
C LEU A 13 -3.30 3.45 -14.15
N SER A 14 -4.13 2.70 -13.41
CA SER A 14 -3.98 2.48 -11.96
C SER A 14 -2.55 2.06 -11.58
N GLY A 15 -1.93 1.15 -12.31
CA GLY A 15 -0.58 0.67 -12.01
C GLY A 15 0.49 1.76 -12.04
N TYR A 16 0.42 2.68 -13.00
CA TYR A 16 1.34 3.83 -13.08
C TYR A 16 1.04 4.85 -11.99
N ILE A 17 -0.24 5.14 -11.75
CA ILE A 17 -0.68 6.07 -10.72
C ILE A 17 -0.24 5.57 -9.34
N HIS A 18 -0.39 4.28 -9.05
CA HIS A 18 0.05 3.68 -7.79
C HIS A 18 1.56 3.84 -7.57
N ILE A 19 2.38 3.60 -8.59
CA ILE A 19 3.84 3.79 -8.51
C ILE A 19 4.17 5.25 -8.17
N LEU A 20 3.52 6.22 -8.82
CA LEU A 20 3.78 7.64 -8.59
C LEU A 20 3.28 8.12 -7.22
N LEU A 21 2.09 7.70 -6.79
CA LEU A 21 1.55 8.04 -5.47
C LEU A 21 2.42 7.45 -4.35
N LEU A 22 2.86 6.20 -4.48
CA LEU A 22 3.79 5.60 -3.53
C LEU A 22 5.14 6.30 -3.53
N ALA A 23 5.67 6.68 -4.70
CA ALA A 23 6.92 7.46 -4.77
C ALA A 23 6.81 8.79 -4.01
N PHE A 24 5.66 9.47 -4.11
CA PHE A 24 5.38 10.66 -3.31
C PHE A 24 5.34 10.34 -1.81
N VAL A 25 4.68 9.26 -1.40
CA VAL A 25 4.61 8.83 0.00
C VAL A 25 6.02 8.56 0.55
N TRP A 26 6.84 7.80 -0.18
CA TRP A 26 8.22 7.52 0.23
C TRP A 26 9.05 8.79 0.35
N ARG A 27 8.90 9.71 -0.59
CA ARG A 27 9.60 11.00 -0.55
C ARG A 27 9.25 11.84 0.67
N VAL A 28 8.00 11.80 1.10
CA VAL A 28 7.54 12.54 2.30
C VAL A 28 7.96 11.81 3.57
N CYS A 29 7.72 10.51 3.65
CA CYS A 29 7.96 9.72 4.86
C CYS A 29 9.45 9.51 5.15
N ALA A 30 10.29 9.37 4.11
CA ALA A 30 11.71 9.14 4.28
C ALA A 30 12.53 10.39 4.64
N LYS A 31 11.99 11.61 4.47
CA LYS A 31 12.72 12.88 4.67
C LYS A 31 12.71 13.44 6.08
N GLY A 32 12.06 12.81 7.04
CA GLY A 32 12.00 13.32 8.42
C GLY A 32 13.36 13.20 9.16
N ALA A 33 13.73 14.21 9.95
CA ALA A 33 14.98 14.24 10.71
C ALA A 33 15.06 13.15 11.79
N GLU A 34 13.93 12.76 12.38
CA GLU A 34 13.86 11.69 13.37
C GLU A 34 12.87 10.59 12.90
N GLN A 35 13.43 9.46 12.52
CA GLN A 35 12.68 8.26 12.15
C GLN A 35 12.47 7.39 13.39
N THR A 36 11.49 7.72 14.22
CA THR A 36 11.12 6.88 15.36
C THR A 36 10.17 5.77 14.92
N LEU A 37 10.22 4.62 15.60
CA LEU A 37 9.33 3.49 15.34
C LEU A 37 7.85 3.90 15.35
N VAL A 38 7.45 4.67 16.35
CA VAL A 38 6.08 5.16 16.52
C VAL A 38 5.65 6.05 15.35
N ARG A 39 6.53 6.95 14.91
CA ARG A 39 6.25 7.84 13.78
C ARG A 39 6.06 7.05 12.49
N LEU A 40 6.97 6.12 12.19
CA LEU A 40 6.90 5.27 11.00
C LEU A 40 5.64 4.41 11.02
N PHE A 41 5.35 3.78 12.15
CA PHE A 41 4.14 2.98 12.32
C PHE A 41 2.87 3.82 12.09
N ASN A 42 2.77 4.98 12.72
CA ASN A 42 1.61 5.86 12.57
C ASN A 42 1.45 6.38 11.13
N GLN A 43 2.54 6.68 10.43
CA GLN A 43 2.47 7.07 9.01
C GLN A 43 1.91 5.95 8.14
N GLY A 44 2.39 4.71 8.34
CA GLY A 44 1.87 3.53 7.64
C GLY A 44 0.44 3.20 8.03
N LEU A 45 0.10 3.31 9.32
CA LEU A 45 -1.24 3.08 9.83
C LEU A 45 -2.26 4.06 9.22
N ILE A 46 -1.97 5.37 9.25
CA ILE A 46 -2.85 6.40 8.66
C ILE A 46 -2.97 6.21 7.14
N PHE A 47 -1.86 5.89 6.47
CA PHE A 47 -1.90 5.59 5.04
C PHE A 47 -2.76 4.36 4.74
N GLY A 48 -2.57 3.27 5.48
CA GLY A 48 -3.32 2.02 5.35
C GLY A 48 -4.80 2.18 5.69
N LEU A 49 -5.15 2.89 6.76
CA LEU A 49 -6.54 3.20 7.11
C LEU A 49 -7.23 3.95 5.97
N GLY A 50 -6.60 5.01 5.45
CA GLY A 50 -7.17 5.77 4.33
C GLY A 50 -7.33 4.93 3.06
N TYR A 51 -6.46 3.95 2.82
CA TYR A 51 -6.58 3.02 1.70
C TYR A 51 -7.72 2.03 1.94
N PHE A 52 -7.69 1.29 3.04
CA PHE A 52 -8.62 0.19 3.27
C PHE A 52 -10.05 0.64 3.57
N ILE A 53 -10.28 1.79 4.21
CA ILE A 53 -11.65 2.29 4.42
C ILE A 53 -12.36 2.48 3.06
N VAL A 54 -11.67 3.00 2.06
CA VAL A 54 -12.24 3.20 0.73
C VAL A 54 -12.27 1.88 -0.06
N ALA A 55 -11.19 1.14 -0.07
CA ALA A 55 -11.06 -0.10 -0.83
C ALA A 55 -12.01 -1.22 -0.35
N LEU A 56 -12.40 -1.22 0.93
CA LEU A 56 -13.31 -2.20 1.51
C LEU A 56 -14.77 -1.74 1.55
N TRP A 57 -15.12 -0.65 0.86
CA TRP A 57 -16.51 -0.14 0.84
C TRP A 57 -17.53 -1.17 0.34
N TRP A 58 -17.14 -2.03 -0.58
CA TRP A 58 -17.99 -3.10 -1.08
C TRP A 58 -18.42 -4.10 0.01
N ILE A 59 -17.64 -4.27 1.07
CA ILE A 59 -18.00 -5.13 2.22
C ILE A 59 -19.15 -4.49 2.99
N TYR A 60 -19.17 -3.16 3.13
CA TYR A 60 -20.30 -2.47 3.74
C TYR A 60 -21.59 -2.76 2.97
N ILE A 61 -21.57 -2.65 1.64
CA ILE A 61 -22.72 -2.96 0.78
C ILE A 61 -23.15 -4.42 0.98
N SER A 62 -22.21 -5.35 0.99
CA SER A 62 -22.51 -6.78 1.20
C SER A 62 -23.14 -7.06 2.56
N LEU A 63 -22.68 -6.42 3.63
CA LEU A 63 -23.19 -6.64 4.99
C LEU A 63 -24.52 -5.91 5.21
N HIS A 64 -24.65 -4.67 4.77
CA HIS A 64 -25.82 -3.84 5.02
C HIS A 64 -26.94 -4.10 4.02
N ASP A 65 -26.65 -3.90 2.70
CA ASP A 65 -27.70 -3.89 1.68
C ASP A 65 -28.14 -5.31 1.31
N VAL A 66 -27.21 -6.28 1.30
CA VAL A 66 -27.51 -7.68 0.96
C VAL A 66 -27.76 -8.52 2.19
N GLY A 67 -26.92 -8.39 3.22
CA GLY A 67 -26.98 -9.20 4.45
C GLY A 67 -27.99 -8.69 5.48
N GLY A 68 -28.60 -7.51 5.29
CA GLY A 68 -29.61 -6.93 6.20
C GLY A 68 -29.05 -6.50 7.56
N MET A 69 -27.73 -6.41 7.71
CA MET A 69 -27.09 -5.96 8.95
C MET A 69 -27.35 -4.47 9.17
N SER A 70 -27.48 -4.04 10.44
CA SER A 70 -27.66 -2.60 10.74
C SER A 70 -26.46 -1.78 10.23
N ALA A 71 -26.72 -0.55 9.76
CA ALA A 71 -25.70 0.33 9.22
C ALA A 71 -24.54 0.58 10.21
N LEU A 72 -24.86 0.72 11.51
CA LEU A 72 -23.87 0.92 12.56
C LEU A 72 -22.92 -0.30 12.68
N LEU A 73 -23.49 -1.52 12.70
CA LEU A 73 -22.70 -2.74 12.84
C LEU A 73 -21.87 -3.03 11.58
N SER A 74 -22.43 -2.80 10.40
CA SER A 74 -21.70 -2.93 9.11
C SER A 74 -20.54 -1.94 9.03
N SER A 75 -20.77 -0.68 9.42
CA SER A 75 -19.70 0.33 9.49
C SER A 75 -18.61 -0.08 10.46
N PHE A 76 -18.97 -0.51 11.67
CA PHE A 76 -18.01 -0.96 12.67
C PHE A 76 -17.17 -2.14 12.16
N ALA A 77 -17.79 -3.12 11.51
CA ALA A 77 -17.09 -4.28 10.93
C ALA A 77 -16.06 -3.86 9.87
N VAL A 78 -16.44 -2.95 8.95
CA VAL A 78 -15.53 -2.44 7.92
C VAL A 78 -14.38 -1.63 8.53
N PHE A 79 -14.66 -0.76 9.51
CA PHE A 79 -13.61 0.00 10.19
C PHE A 79 -12.65 -0.91 10.98
N ALA A 80 -13.17 -1.92 11.67
CA ALA A 80 -12.34 -2.89 12.40
C ALA A 80 -11.43 -3.67 11.43
N LEU A 81 -11.98 -4.15 10.30
CA LEU A 81 -11.20 -4.83 9.28
C LEU A 81 -10.16 -3.90 8.65
N ALA A 82 -10.53 -2.69 8.27
CA ALA A 82 -9.59 -1.69 7.74
C ALA A 82 -8.46 -1.37 8.73
N GLY A 83 -8.78 -1.27 10.02
CA GLY A 83 -7.81 -1.08 11.10
C GLY A 83 -6.83 -2.24 11.20
N LEU A 84 -7.35 -3.48 11.19
CA LEU A 84 -6.51 -4.68 11.19
C LEU A 84 -5.57 -4.72 9.96
N MET A 85 -6.10 -4.43 8.77
CA MET A 85 -5.29 -4.39 7.53
C MET A 85 -4.23 -3.28 7.59
N ALA A 86 -4.58 -2.12 8.14
CA ALA A 86 -3.67 -0.99 8.27
C ALA A 86 -2.48 -1.25 9.22
N ILE A 87 -2.63 -2.14 10.21
CA ILE A 87 -1.53 -2.56 11.09
C ILE A 87 -0.40 -3.19 10.27
N TYR A 88 -0.72 -4.07 9.31
CA TYR A 88 0.30 -4.68 8.43
C TYR A 88 1.06 -3.63 7.63
N VAL A 89 0.38 -2.59 7.14
CA VAL A 89 1.02 -1.47 6.44
C VAL A 89 1.90 -0.67 7.40
N GLY A 90 1.44 -0.42 8.63
CA GLY A 90 2.24 0.21 9.68
C GLY A 90 3.55 -0.54 9.94
N LEU A 91 3.48 -1.86 10.06
CA LEU A 91 4.66 -2.72 10.24
C LEU A 91 5.58 -2.69 9.01
N ALA A 92 5.04 -2.71 7.79
CA ALA A 92 5.84 -2.60 6.57
C ALA A 92 6.61 -1.27 6.50
N PHE A 93 6.00 -0.15 6.92
CA PHE A 93 6.67 1.15 7.01
C PHE A 93 7.81 1.13 8.03
N VAL A 94 7.60 0.55 9.20
CA VAL A 94 8.65 0.41 10.22
C VAL A 94 9.81 -0.42 9.65
N CYS A 95 9.54 -1.65 9.21
CA CYS A 95 10.60 -2.56 8.76
C CYS A 95 11.35 -2.04 7.53
N GLY A 96 10.64 -1.38 6.61
CA GLY A 96 11.23 -0.87 5.37
C GLY A 96 11.96 0.46 5.53
N LEU A 97 11.41 1.41 6.29
CA LEU A 97 11.94 2.78 6.37
C LEU A 97 12.93 2.98 7.53
N LEU A 98 13.00 2.06 8.49
CA LEU A 98 13.96 2.13 9.59
C LEU A 98 15.41 2.04 9.08
N ILE A 99 15.64 1.37 7.97
CA ILE A 99 16.94 1.27 7.32
C ILE A 99 17.29 2.61 6.71
N THR A 100 18.37 3.24 7.20
CA THR A 100 18.78 4.59 6.79
C THR A 100 19.53 4.63 5.45
N ASN A 101 20.30 3.59 5.14
CA ASN A 101 21.04 3.51 3.88
C ASN A 101 20.07 3.37 2.69
N PRO A 102 20.07 4.29 1.71
CA PRO A 102 19.09 4.28 0.61
C PRO A 102 19.13 3.02 -0.26
N LEU A 103 20.32 2.43 -0.43
CA LEU A 103 20.50 1.24 -1.24
C LEU A 103 19.83 0.02 -0.59
N TRP A 104 20.11 -0.22 0.69
CA TRP A 104 19.49 -1.31 1.45
C TRP A 104 17.99 -1.08 1.67
N ARG A 105 17.58 0.18 1.84
CA ARG A 105 16.16 0.55 1.91
C ARG A 105 15.42 0.20 0.63
N GLY A 106 16.08 0.33 -0.54
CA GLY A 106 15.52 -0.06 -1.83
C GLY A 106 15.18 -1.55 -1.95
N LEU A 107 15.78 -2.41 -1.12
CA LEU A 107 15.42 -3.83 -1.03
C LEU A 107 14.52 -4.12 0.17
N ALA A 108 14.80 -3.52 1.31
CA ALA A 108 14.08 -3.78 2.56
C ALA A 108 12.61 -3.31 2.49
N LEU A 109 12.36 -2.15 1.89
CA LEU A 109 11.01 -1.59 1.80
C LEU A 109 10.07 -2.48 0.96
N PRO A 110 10.41 -2.90 -0.28
CA PRO A 110 9.57 -3.80 -1.03
C PRO A 110 9.47 -5.19 -0.37
N SER A 111 10.54 -5.70 0.25
CA SER A 111 10.49 -6.98 0.97
C SER A 111 9.57 -6.93 2.19
N ALA A 112 9.62 -5.85 2.98
CA ALA A 112 8.74 -5.64 4.12
C ALA A 112 7.26 -5.52 3.68
N TRP A 113 7.01 -4.84 2.58
CA TRP A 113 5.66 -4.74 2.03
C TRP A 113 5.12 -6.09 1.55
N VAL A 114 5.90 -6.83 0.78
CA VAL A 114 5.55 -8.18 0.31
C VAL A 114 5.29 -9.11 1.49
N MET A 115 6.14 -9.07 2.53
CA MET A 115 5.94 -9.86 3.74
C MET A 115 4.63 -9.49 4.45
N ALA A 116 4.29 -8.19 4.53
CA ALA A 116 3.03 -7.73 5.11
C ALA A 116 1.82 -8.22 4.31
N GLU A 117 1.84 -8.16 2.96
CA GLU A 117 0.79 -8.71 2.12
C GLU A 117 0.68 -10.24 2.24
N TYR A 118 1.80 -10.93 2.27
CA TYR A 118 1.82 -12.38 2.48
C TYR A 118 1.21 -12.79 3.83
N LEU A 119 1.66 -12.16 4.93
CA LEU A 119 1.12 -12.44 6.25
C LEU A 119 -0.38 -12.11 6.35
N ARG A 120 -0.81 -11.01 5.77
CA ARG A 120 -2.22 -10.63 5.68
C ARG A 120 -3.05 -11.68 4.93
N GLY A 121 -2.48 -12.32 3.92
CA GLY A 121 -3.11 -13.40 3.17
C GLY A 121 -3.12 -14.75 3.89
N GLN A 122 -2.38 -14.93 4.99
CA GLN A 122 -2.26 -16.20 5.71
C GLN A 122 -2.87 -16.15 7.13
N LEU A 123 -2.64 -15.05 7.86
CA LEU A 123 -3.07 -14.94 9.25
C LEU A 123 -4.57 -14.65 9.37
N PHE A 124 -5.19 -15.13 10.44
CA PHE A 124 -6.63 -14.96 10.75
C PHE A 124 -7.55 -15.39 9.59
N THR A 125 -7.31 -16.59 9.03
CA THR A 125 -7.97 -17.15 7.84
C THR A 125 -7.56 -16.50 6.51
N GLY A 126 -6.78 -15.44 6.55
CA GLY A 126 -6.27 -14.70 5.41
C GLY A 126 -7.29 -13.74 4.76
N PHE A 127 -6.79 -12.56 4.43
CA PHE A 127 -7.54 -11.57 3.63
C PHE A 127 -6.62 -11.01 2.53
N PRO A 128 -6.46 -11.72 1.40
CA PRO A 128 -5.48 -11.38 0.36
C PRO A 128 -5.91 -10.24 -0.56
N TRP A 129 -7.16 -9.77 -0.48
CA TRP A 129 -7.68 -8.73 -1.38
C TRP A 129 -7.00 -7.37 -1.20
N MET A 130 -7.10 -6.54 -2.24
CA MET A 130 -6.54 -5.19 -2.28
C MET A 130 -5.02 -5.17 -2.12
N GLY A 131 -4.32 -6.12 -2.76
CA GLY A 131 -2.87 -6.09 -2.91
C GLY A 131 -2.43 -5.10 -3.98
N LEU A 132 -1.21 -4.58 -3.90
CA LEU A 132 -0.68 -3.66 -4.91
C LEU A 132 -0.56 -4.31 -6.30
N ALA A 133 -0.41 -5.63 -6.37
CA ALA A 133 -0.37 -6.38 -7.61
C ALA A 133 -1.66 -6.22 -8.44
N GLU A 134 -2.81 -6.06 -7.79
CA GLU A 134 -4.11 -5.93 -8.48
C GLU A 134 -4.15 -4.70 -9.39
N SER A 135 -3.52 -3.60 -8.98
CA SER A 135 -3.41 -2.40 -9.81
C SER A 135 -2.63 -2.63 -11.10
N GLN A 136 -1.77 -3.66 -11.14
CA GLN A 136 -0.90 -3.94 -12.27
C GLN A 136 -1.62 -4.59 -13.45
N VAL A 137 -2.88 -4.97 -13.30
CA VAL A 137 -3.75 -5.36 -14.45
C VAL A 137 -3.73 -4.28 -15.53
N HIS A 138 -3.62 -3.00 -15.13
CA HIS A 138 -3.42 -1.84 -15.99
C HIS A 138 -2.09 -1.13 -15.74
N GLY A 139 -1.03 -1.91 -15.51
CA GLY A 139 0.29 -1.40 -15.13
C GLY A 139 1.45 -2.05 -15.87
N PRO A 140 2.68 -1.55 -15.66
CA PRO A 140 3.85 -2.00 -16.38
C PRO A 140 4.31 -3.42 -16.02
N PHE A 141 3.88 -3.97 -14.88
CA PHE A 141 4.39 -5.24 -14.36
C PHE A 141 3.43 -6.43 -14.55
N ILE A 142 2.28 -6.25 -15.24
CA ILE A 142 1.30 -7.32 -15.46
C ILE A 142 1.90 -8.57 -16.10
N GLN A 143 2.83 -8.39 -17.04
CA GLN A 143 3.44 -9.52 -17.77
C GLN A 143 4.32 -10.41 -16.89
N ILE A 144 4.68 -9.96 -15.70
CA ILE A 144 5.50 -10.73 -14.75
C ILE A 144 4.62 -11.67 -13.89
N ALA A 145 3.36 -11.30 -13.68
CA ALA A 145 2.44 -12.04 -12.84
C ALA A 145 2.29 -13.54 -13.20
N PRO A 146 2.20 -13.96 -14.47
CA PRO A 146 2.09 -15.37 -14.84
C PRO A 146 3.33 -16.20 -14.46
N TYR A 147 4.51 -15.59 -14.35
CA TYR A 147 5.77 -16.28 -14.10
C TYR A 147 6.18 -16.29 -12.62
N LEU A 148 6.01 -15.15 -11.94
CA LEU A 148 6.52 -14.94 -10.59
C LEU A 148 5.41 -14.64 -9.55
N GLY A 149 4.16 -14.58 -9.99
CA GLY A 149 3.01 -14.33 -9.12
C GLY A 149 2.83 -12.85 -8.75
N GLY A 150 1.69 -12.56 -8.08
CA GLY A 150 1.32 -11.20 -7.70
C GLY A 150 2.28 -10.55 -6.70
N LEU A 151 2.84 -11.32 -5.75
CA LEU A 151 3.79 -10.78 -4.78
C LEU A 151 5.06 -10.22 -5.43
N ALA A 152 5.50 -10.80 -6.54
CA ALA A 152 6.62 -10.24 -7.32
C ALA A 152 6.23 -8.92 -7.98
N CYS A 153 4.99 -8.79 -8.47
CA CYS A 153 4.48 -7.52 -8.99
C CYS A 153 4.43 -6.46 -7.88
N THR A 154 3.92 -6.80 -6.68
CA THR A 154 3.97 -5.93 -5.50
C THR A 154 5.39 -5.47 -5.19
N PHE A 155 6.36 -6.40 -5.18
CA PHE A 155 7.77 -6.06 -4.96
C PHE A 155 8.25 -5.01 -5.95
N LEU A 156 8.00 -5.21 -7.24
CA LEU A 156 8.45 -4.30 -8.30
C LEU A 156 7.75 -2.95 -8.24
N VAL A 157 6.47 -2.88 -7.89
CA VAL A 157 5.74 -1.62 -7.69
C VAL A 157 6.39 -0.80 -6.59
N VAL A 158 6.64 -1.41 -5.43
CA VAL A 158 7.24 -0.72 -4.28
C VAL A 158 8.70 -0.36 -4.57
N TRP A 159 9.46 -1.25 -5.22
CA TRP A 159 10.84 -0.97 -5.63
C TRP A 159 10.94 0.18 -6.62
N ALA A 160 10.14 0.16 -7.69
CA ALA A 160 10.12 1.22 -8.70
C ALA A 160 9.69 2.56 -8.10
N SER A 161 8.67 2.55 -7.24
CA SER A 161 8.21 3.76 -6.54
C SER A 161 9.30 4.33 -5.61
N TRP A 162 10.09 3.48 -4.94
CA TRP A 162 11.24 3.92 -4.16
C TRP A 162 12.30 4.58 -5.04
N GLN A 163 12.68 3.94 -6.15
CA GLN A 163 13.68 4.50 -7.08
C GLN A 163 13.25 5.88 -7.61
N ILE A 164 11.99 6.01 -8.01
CA ILE A 164 11.43 7.30 -8.45
C ILE A 164 11.47 8.35 -7.32
N SER A 165 11.23 7.95 -6.07
CA SER A 165 11.27 8.87 -4.93
C SER A 165 12.64 9.50 -4.71
N LEU A 166 13.72 8.85 -5.15
CA LEU A 166 15.10 9.32 -5.04
C LEU A 166 15.47 10.35 -6.13
N LEU A 167 14.71 10.44 -7.22
CA LEU A 167 14.99 11.38 -8.31
C LEU A 167 14.89 12.83 -7.80
N LYS A 168 15.92 13.63 -8.08
CA LYS A 168 15.93 15.07 -7.78
C LYS A 168 15.10 15.80 -8.85
N ILE A 169 13.89 16.22 -8.52
CA ILE A 169 12.99 16.94 -9.45
C ILE A 169 13.58 18.28 -9.94
N GLY A 170 14.55 18.85 -9.21
CA GLY A 170 15.20 20.12 -9.60
C GLY A 170 16.03 20.06 -10.89
N ASN A 171 16.41 18.87 -11.38
CA ASN A 171 17.21 18.74 -12.60
C ASN A 171 16.37 18.48 -13.86
N VAL A 172 15.07 18.22 -13.72
CA VAL A 172 14.18 17.95 -14.86
C VAL A 172 13.54 19.21 -15.42
N LEU A 173 13.48 20.30 -14.63
CA LEU A 173 12.94 21.60 -15.05
C LEU A 173 14.01 22.57 -15.54
N ALA A 174 15.27 22.14 -15.63
CA ALA A 174 16.43 22.96 -16.04
C ALA A 174 17.00 22.54 -17.41
N VAL A 175 16.23 21.79 -18.22
CA VAL A 175 16.60 21.46 -19.62
C VAL A 175 15.65 22.10 -20.59
#